data_9f91cb6bee9e9789b3273156c9b15ebc
#
_entry.id   9f91cb6bee9e9789b3273156c9b15ebc
#
_cell.length_a   1.000
_cell.length_b   1.000
_cell.length_c   1.000
_cell.angle_alpha   90.00
_cell.angle_beta   90.00
_cell.angle_gamma   90.00
#
_symmetry.space_group_name_H-M   'P 1'
#
loop_
_entity.id
_entity.type
_entity.pdbx_description
1 polymer ?
#
loop_
_entity_poly.entity_id
_entity_poly.type
_entity_poly.pdbx_seq_one_letter_code
_entity_poly.pdbx_strand_id
1 'polypeptide(L)'
;MSVSDPAPGTGLPTSEQQHTTEQPLTERVNNRSQRPTSEAFKAFMASQWAPAGSSLPPRDAVADYAARRRRAISDRFPGERLVLPAGPPKVRSNDTDYRFRPHSAFAHLTGLGVDHEPDAVLILEPVDEGTGDDGGHHAATLYFRPLAGRDTEQFYADARTGEFWVGARPTLAELEARLGIPTADLDGLEAAVTKGVGAPEIGGISVRLVRKVDENLDALVDTARYNTAQDPESLDLSVYDALDDQLAEALSELRLLKDEWEAGQLREAVAATAAGFEEIVRALPRALAHRRGERVVETAFFAKAREEGNDLGYDTIAASGNNATVLHWIRNNGPVREGELLLVDAGVEAESLYTADVTRTLPVNGRFSEVQRRVYQAVLDAADTAFAAARPGVRFREVHAAAMEVLAARLEEWGILPVSAAEALSDAGQQHRRWMPHGTSHHLGLDVHDCAQARRELYLDGELAPGMVFTIEPGLYFKAEDLAIPEEYRGIGVRIEDDILMTADGPVNLSAALPRTPDDVESWMSRLS
;
A
#
# COMPACT_ATOMS: atom_id res chain seq x y z
N MET A 1 11.90 28.75 -72.66
CA MET A 1 10.59 29.23 -73.12
C MET A 1 9.57 28.20 -72.68
N SER A 2 8.51 28.58 -72.13
CA SER A 2 7.40 27.90 -71.42
C SER A 2 7.64 27.61 -69.94
N VAL A 3 7.08 28.48 -69.20
CA VAL A 3 6.88 28.45 -67.74
C VAL A 3 5.75 27.47 -67.47
N SER A 4 5.97 26.47 -66.64
CA SER A 4 4.93 25.57 -66.14
C SER A 4 4.43 26.11 -64.81
N ASP A 5 3.10 26.32 -64.70
CA ASP A 5 2.37 26.75 -63.52
C ASP A 5 2.49 25.74 -62.36
N PRO A 6 2.50 26.21 -61.12
CA PRO A 6 2.44 25.32 -59.96
C PRO A 6 0.99 24.88 -59.71
N ALA A 7 0.86 23.60 -59.28
CA ALA A 7 -0.40 22.98 -58.90
C ALA A 7 -1.10 23.71 -57.72
N PRO A 8 -2.45 23.66 -57.63
CA PRO A 8 -3.18 24.33 -56.56
C PRO A 8 -2.99 23.65 -55.22
N GLY A 9 -2.64 24.46 -54.24
CA GLY A 9 -2.52 24.03 -52.84
C GLY A 9 -3.87 23.54 -52.27
N THR A 10 -3.83 22.45 -51.56
CA THR A 10 -4.94 21.97 -50.75
C THR A 10 -5.13 22.92 -49.56
N GLY A 11 -5.98 23.92 -49.75
CA GLY A 11 -6.46 24.78 -48.68
C GLY A 11 -7.34 23.93 -47.74
N LEU A 12 -7.00 23.95 -46.48
CA LEU A 12 -7.92 23.50 -45.43
C LEU A 12 -9.20 24.35 -45.50
N PRO A 13 -10.40 23.78 -45.35
CA PRO A 13 -11.63 24.54 -45.40
C PRO A 13 -11.65 25.56 -44.24
N THR A 14 -11.81 26.85 -44.60
CA THR A 14 -12.09 27.92 -43.64
C THR A 14 -13.46 27.66 -43.03
N SER A 15 -13.49 27.45 -41.72
CA SER A 15 -14.71 27.26 -40.96
C SER A 15 -15.64 28.48 -41.06
N GLU A 16 -16.78 28.33 -41.74
CA GLU A 16 -17.95 29.14 -41.43
C GLU A 16 -18.36 28.85 -39.98
N GLN A 17 -18.39 29.91 -39.18
CA GLN A 17 -18.81 29.88 -37.78
C GLN A 17 -20.28 29.47 -37.67
N GLN A 18 -20.55 28.20 -37.50
CA GLN A 18 -21.79 27.78 -36.88
C GLN A 18 -21.60 27.99 -35.36
N HIS A 19 -22.44 28.80 -34.75
CA HIS A 19 -22.60 28.91 -33.31
C HIS A 19 -23.10 27.53 -32.78
N THR A 20 -22.19 26.62 -32.60
CA THR A 20 -22.42 25.43 -31.77
C THR A 20 -22.31 25.92 -30.34
N THR A 21 -23.36 25.72 -29.54
CA THR A 21 -23.30 25.77 -28.08
C THR A 21 -22.10 24.96 -27.68
N GLU A 22 -21.07 25.61 -27.09
CA GLU A 22 -19.86 24.90 -26.66
C GLU A 22 -20.24 23.87 -25.60
N GLN A 23 -20.11 22.59 -25.94
CA GLN A 23 -20.22 21.52 -24.94
C GLN A 23 -19.12 21.72 -23.90
N PRO A 24 -19.44 21.59 -22.61
CA PRO A 24 -18.45 21.59 -21.55
C PRO A 24 -17.32 20.57 -21.83
N LEU A 25 -16.09 20.89 -21.46
CA LEU A 25 -14.94 20.01 -21.71
C LEU A 25 -15.15 18.59 -21.15
N THR A 26 -15.86 18.48 -20.04
CA THR A 26 -16.24 17.21 -19.41
C THR A 26 -17.14 16.33 -20.30
N GLU A 27 -17.99 16.94 -21.13
CA GLU A 27 -18.84 16.20 -22.07
C GLU A 27 -18.09 15.77 -23.35
N ARG A 28 -16.97 16.46 -23.69
CA ARG A 28 -16.17 16.15 -24.87
C ARG A 28 -15.39 14.83 -24.76
N VAL A 29 -15.20 14.29 -23.55
CA VAL A 29 -14.59 12.98 -23.32
C VAL A 29 -15.36 11.87 -24.02
N ASN A 30 -16.67 12.04 -24.22
CA ASN A 30 -17.55 11.08 -24.89
C ASN A 30 -17.59 11.21 -26.42
N ASN A 31 -16.89 12.17 -27.02
CA ASN A 31 -16.91 12.39 -28.48
C ASN A 31 -16.32 11.23 -29.30
N ARG A 32 -15.67 10.25 -28.65
CA ARG A 32 -15.09 9.05 -29.28
C ARG A 32 -16.07 7.90 -29.43
N SER A 33 -17.22 7.92 -28.75
CA SER A 33 -18.21 6.85 -28.79
C SER A 33 -19.50 7.31 -29.45
N GLN A 34 -20.00 6.49 -30.39
CA GLN A 34 -21.34 6.65 -30.94
C GLN A 34 -22.29 5.81 -30.09
N ARG A 35 -22.99 6.44 -29.14
CA ARG A 35 -23.96 5.74 -28.29
C ARG A 35 -25.32 5.72 -28.96
N PRO A 36 -25.88 4.53 -29.23
CA PRO A 36 -27.27 4.44 -29.68
C PRO A 36 -28.20 4.90 -28.55
N THR A 37 -29.15 5.77 -28.89
CA THR A 37 -30.11 6.36 -27.92
C THR A 37 -31.55 6.01 -28.21
N SER A 38 -31.83 5.21 -29.26
CA SER A 38 -33.20 4.87 -29.64
C SER A 38 -33.87 3.95 -28.61
N GLU A 39 -35.14 4.16 -28.36
CA GLU A 39 -35.94 3.32 -27.45
C GLU A 39 -35.97 1.82 -27.90
N ALA A 40 -35.89 1.58 -29.20
CA ALA A 40 -35.78 0.23 -29.74
C ALA A 40 -34.47 -0.45 -29.31
N PHE A 41 -33.35 0.27 -29.32
CA PHE A 41 -32.07 -0.23 -28.84
C PHE A 41 -32.10 -0.49 -27.35
N LYS A 42 -32.58 0.45 -26.53
CA LYS A 42 -32.70 0.29 -25.08
C LYS A 42 -33.55 -0.92 -24.71
N ALA A 43 -34.73 -1.07 -25.34
CA ALA A 43 -35.59 -2.22 -25.13
C ALA A 43 -34.93 -3.56 -25.55
N PHE A 44 -34.13 -3.55 -26.61
CA PHE A 44 -33.37 -4.73 -27.02
C PHE A 44 -32.26 -5.05 -26.00
N MET A 45 -31.53 -4.07 -25.51
CA MET A 45 -30.49 -4.26 -24.49
C MET A 45 -31.06 -4.81 -23.19
N ALA A 46 -32.24 -4.39 -22.79
CA ALA A 46 -32.90 -4.88 -21.58
C ALA A 46 -33.49 -6.29 -21.71
N SER A 47 -33.60 -6.84 -22.94
CA SER A 47 -34.38 -8.05 -23.22
C SER A 47 -33.53 -9.33 -23.20
N GLN A 48 -34.19 -10.47 -22.89
CA GLN A 48 -33.68 -11.83 -23.08
C GLN A 48 -32.41 -12.20 -22.30
N TRP A 49 -32.17 -11.57 -21.17
CA TRP A 49 -31.15 -11.99 -20.23
C TRP A 49 -31.64 -13.17 -19.38
N ALA A 50 -30.72 -14.07 -19.05
CA ALA A 50 -31.01 -15.09 -18.05
C ALA A 50 -31.35 -14.45 -16.70
N PRO A 51 -32.26 -15.04 -15.91
CA PRO A 51 -32.50 -14.57 -14.56
C PRO A 51 -31.20 -14.53 -13.72
N ALA A 52 -31.04 -13.51 -12.91
CA ALA A 52 -29.95 -13.48 -11.93
C ALA A 52 -30.06 -14.69 -10.98
N GLY A 53 -28.93 -15.27 -10.60
CA GLY A 53 -28.89 -16.32 -9.58
C GLY A 53 -29.54 -15.85 -8.28
N SER A 54 -30.25 -16.73 -7.60
CA SER A 54 -30.95 -16.42 -6.34
C SER A 54 -30.14 -16.83 -5.09
N SER A 55 -28.99 -17.49 -5.26
CA SER A 55 -28.15 -17.94 -4.15
C SER A 55 -27.19 -16.84 -3.71
N LEU A 56 -27.25 -16.47 -2.43
CA LEU A 56 -26.28 -15.56 -1.85
C LEU A 56 -24.92 -16.26 -1.67
N PRO A 57 -23.81 -15.53 -1.84
CA PRO A 57 -22.47 -16.04 -1.58
C PRO A 57 -22.28 -16.37 -0.09
N PRO A 58 -21.34 -17.26 0.25
CA PRO A 58 -20.97 -17.51 1.64
C PRO A 58 -20.34 -16.28 2.27
N ARG A 59 -20.35 -16.23 3.60
CA ARG A 59 -19.68 -15.21 4.40
C ARG A 59 -18.17 -15.31 4.21
N ASP A 60 -17.50 -14.19 3.99
CA ASP A 60 -16.05 -14.11 3.82
C ASP A 60 -15.35 -14.43 5.15
N ALA A 61 -14.23 -15.14 5.10
CA ALA A 61 -13.46 -15.54 6.29
C ALA A 61 -12.99 -14.34 7.13
N VAL A 62 -12.75 -13.19 6.50
CA VAL A 62 -12.34 -11.95 7.16
C VAL A 62 -13.47 -11.26 7.93
N ALA A 63 -14.73 -11.57 7.62
CA ALA A 63 -15.88 -10.78 8.09
C ALA A 63 -15.98 -10.70 9.63
N ASP A 64 -15.72 -11.82 10.33
CA ASP A 64 -15.77 -11.85 11.80
C ASP A 64 -14.58 -11.12 12.44
N TYR A 65 -13.42 -11.11 11.78
CA TYR A 65 -12.26 -10.32 12.20
C TYR A 65 -12.51 -8.83 12.01
N ALA A 66 -13.03 -8.44 10.85
CA ALA A 66 -13.41 -7.05 10.56
C ALA A 66 -14.50 -6.54 11.55
N ALA A 67 -15.44 -7.39 11.95
CA ALA A 67 -16.44 -7.05 12.99
C ALA A 67 -15.77 -6.72 14.32
N ARG A 68 -14.82 -7.53 14.79
CA ARG A 68 -14.05 -7.24 16.02
C ARG A 68 -13.26 -5.93 15.93
N ARG A 69 -12.67 -5.63 14.78
CA ARG A 69 -11.94 -4.37 14.52
C ARG A 69 -12.88 -3.17 14.55
N ARG A 70 -14.06 -3.26 13.91
CA ARG A 70 -15.11 -2.24 14.01
C ARG A 70 -15.56 -2.03 15.46
N ARG A 71 -15.74 -3.11 16.23
CA ARG A 71 -16.05 -3.00 17.63
C ARG A 71 -14.98 -2.26 18.42
N ALA A 72 -13.71 -2.56 18.22
CA ALA A 72 -12.60 -1.93 18.92
C ALA A 72 -12.51 -0.43 18.63
N ILE A 73 -12.77 0.01 17.39
CA ILE A 73 -12.83 1.45 17.07
C ILE A 73 -14.10 2.10 17.59
N SER A 74 -15.22 1.41 17.57
CA SER A 74 -16.50 1.85 18.12
C SER A 74 -16.39 2.22 19.60
N ASP A 75 -15.68 1.42 20.37
CA ASP A 75 -15.50 1.66 21.81
C ASP A 75 -14.64 2.91 22.13
N ARG A 76 -13.88 3.43 21.14
CA ARG A 76 -13.06 4.64 21.31
C ARG A 76 -13.82 5.94 21.08
N PHE A 77 -14.93 5.92 20.33
CA PHE A 77 -15.65 7.12 19.88
C PHE A 77 -17.17 7.03 20.11
N PRO A 78 -17.63 6.70 21.33
CA PRO A 78 -19.05 6.57 21.61
C PRO A 78 -19.79 7.89 21.37
N GLY A 79 -20.96 7.83 20.71
CA GLY A 79 -21.80 9.00 20.43
C GLY A 79 -21.37 9.85 19.22
N GLU A 80 -20.28 9.51 18.54
CA GLU A 80 -19.79 10.23 17.37
C GLU A 80 -20.00 9.38 16.09
N ARG A 81 -20.36 9.99 14.97
CA ARG A 81 -20.43 9.30 13.68
C ARG A 81 -19.03 9.19 13.08
N LEU A 82 -18.64 7.97 12.67
CA LEU A 82 -17.35 7.74 12.01
C LEU A 82 -17.59 7.46 10.53
N VAL A 83 -16.88 8.19 9.65
CA VAL A 83 -17.01 8.12 8.20
C VAL A 83 -15.67 7.68 7.60
N LEU A 84 -15.66 6.53 6.94
CA LEU A 84 -14.46 5.89 6.43
C LEU A 84 -14.63 5.60 4.92
N PRO A 85 -14.11 6.46 4.04
CA PRO A 85 -14.17 6.25 2.59
C PRO A 85 -13.16 5.21 2.12
N ALA A 86 -13.54 4.44 1.10
CA ALA A 86 -12.61 3.63 0.30
C ALA A 86 -11.75 4.51 -0.62
N GLY A 87 -12.31 5.60 -1.09
CA GLY A 87 -11.74 6.55 -2.04
C GLY A 87 -12.23 6.35 -3.47
N PRO A 88 -12.09 7.38 -4.31
CA PRO A 88 -12.43 7.32 -5.71
C PRO A 88 -11.32 6.64 -6.55
N PRO A 89 -11.65 6.19 -7.79
CA PRO A 89 -10.63 5.78 -8.75
C PRO A 89 -9.64 6.92 -9.03
N LYS A 90 -8.36 6.59 -9.15
CA LYS A 90 -7.31 7.56 -9.49
C LYS A 90 -7.03 7.54 -10.99
N VAL A 91 -7.23 8.67 -11.65
CA VAL A 91 -6.97 8.80 -13.09
C VAL A 91 -5.48 8.62 -13.38
N ARG A 92 -5.16 7.66 -14.25
CA ARG A 92 -3.82 7.47 -14.81
C ARG A 92 -3.56 8.40 -16.00
N SER A 93 -4.51 8.43 -16.93
CA SER A 93 -4.46 9.35 -18.10
C SER A 93 -5.84 9.44 -18.76
N ASN A 94 -6.36 10.65 -18.97
CA ASN A 94 -7.67 10.94 -19.58
C ASN A 94 -8.82 10.14 -18.96
N ASP A 95 -9.26 9.08 -19.64
CA ASP A 95 -10.36 8.18 -19.28
C ASP A 95 -9.88 6.79 -18.81
N THR A 96 -8.60 6.64 -18.51
CA THR A 96 -8.00 5.41 -18.02
C THR A 96 -7.58 5.61 -16.57
N ASP A 97 -8.10 4.78 -15.69
CA ASP A 97 -7.76 4.81 -14.27
C ASP A 97 -6.61 3.83 -13.95
N TYR A 98 -5.92 4.07 -12.83
CA TYR A 98 -5.11 3.06 -12.17
C TYR A 98 -6.03 1.97 -11.62
N ARG A 99 -5.49 0.78 -11.35
CA ARG A 99 -6.20 -0.22 -10.57
C ARG A 99 -6.63 0.39 -9.25
N PHE A 100 -7.86 0.11 -8.86
CA PHE A 100 -8.39 0.64 -7.62
C PHE A 100 -7.83 -0.15 -6.42
N ARG A 101 -7.29 0.59 -5.46
CA ARG A 101 -6.89 0.10 -4.14
C ARG A 101 -7.59 0.96 -3.09
N PRO A 102 -8.44 0.37 -2.23
CA PRO A 102 -9.12 1.14 -1.20
C PRO A 102 -8.14 1.64 -0.14
N HIS A 103 -8.54 2.69 0.57
CA HIS A 103 -7.79 3.19 1.72
C HIS A 103 -7.66 2.10 2.79
N SER A 104 -6.47 1.95 3.40
CA SER A 104 -6.13 0.84 4.30
C SER A 104 -7.03 0.76 5.53
N ALA A 105 -7.46 1.90 6.09
CA ALA A 105 -8.42 1.89 7.20
C ALA A 105 -9.80 1.33 6.80
N PHE A 106 -10.28 1.66 5.58
CA PHE A 106 -11.51 1.09 5.04
C PHE A 106 -11.37 -0.42 4.84
N ALA A 107 -10.30 -0.87 4.19
CA ALA A 107 -10.02 -2.28 3.97
C ALA A 107 -9.92 -3.06 5.28
N HIS A 108 -9.25 -2.51 6.30
CA HIS A 108 -9.09 -3.12 7.61
C HIS A 108 -10.42 -3.36 8.33
N LEU A 109 -11.36 -2.40 8.22
CA LEU A 109 -12.65 -2.48 8.92
C LEU A 109 -13.75 -3.18 8.12
N THR A 110 -13.59 -3.37 6.80
CA THR A 110 -14.58 -4.04 5.94
C THR A 110 -14.14 -5.43 5.52
N GLY A 111 -12.84 -5.65 5.37
CA GLY A 111 -12.27 -6.85 4.73
C GLY A 111 -12.28 -6.78 3.20
N LEU A 112 -12.73 -5.68 2.61
CA LEU A 112 -12.71 -5.49 1.15
C LEU A 112 -11.29 -5.15 0.68
N GLY A 113 -10.79 -5.97 -0.22
CA GLY A 113 -9.47 -5.82 -0.84
C GLY A 113 -9.52 -5.06 -2.16
N VAL A 114 -8.59 -5.40 -3.04
CA VAL A 114 -8.43 -4.80 -4.37
C VAL A 114 -9.64 -5.03 -5.27
N ASP A 115 -9.84 -4.08 -6.18
CA ASP A 115 -10.93 -4.07 -7.18
C ASP A 115 -12.35 -4.08 -6.58
N HIS A 116 -12.48 -3.87 -5.26
CA HIS A 116 -13.77 -3.79 -4.60
C HIS A 116 -14.18 -2.34 -4.34
N GLU A 117 -15.29 -2.01 -4.90
CA GLU A 117 -16.20 -0.90 -4.64
C GLU A 117 -15.51 0.46 -4.49
N PRO A 118 -14.98 1.03 -5.60
CA PRO A 118 -14.62 2.45 -5.63
C PRO A 118 -15.78 3.32 -5.15
N ASP A 119 -15.46 4.46 -4.53
CA ASP A 119 -16.39 5.42 -3.94
C ASP A 119 -17.20 4.89 -2.73
N ALA A 120 -16.99 3.63 -2.31
CA ALA A 120 -17.69 3.09 -1.16
C ALA A 120 -17.31 3.82 0.14
N VAL A 121 -18.27 3.92 1.07
CA VAL A 121 -18.07 4.56 2.37
C VAL A 121 -18.67 3.69 3.46
N LEU A 122 -17.86 3.34 4.45
CA LEU A 122 -18.33 2.73 5.69
C LEU A 122 -18.71 3.84 6.67
N ILE A 123 -19.95 3.82 7.15
CA ILE A 123 -20.43 4.69 8.24
C ILE A 123 -20.64 3.83 9.48
N LEU A 124 -20.08 4.27 10.60
CA LEU A 124 -20.42 3.78 11.93
C LEU A 124 -21.30 4.84 12.58
N GLU A 125 -22.61 4.57 12.64
CA GLU A 125 -23.62 5.47 13.19
C GLU A 125 -23.74 5.25 14.70
N PRO A 126 -23.65 6.30 15.54
CA PRO A 126 -23.80 6.13 16.99
C PRO A 126 -25.20 5.66 17.36
N VAL A 127 -25.27 4.72 18.29
CA VAL A 127 -26.52 4.19 18.85
C VAL A 127 -26.42 4.11 20.37
N ASP A 128 -27.53 3.82 21.03
CA ASP A 128 -27.54 3.64 22.49
C ASP A 128 -26.58 2.52 22.91
N GLU A 129 -25.94 2.70 24.06
CA GLU A 129 -24.95 1.74 24.58
C GLU A 129 -25.50 0.31 24.61
N GLY A 130 -24.75 -0.63 24.02
CA GLY A 130 -25.10 -2.05 23.98
C GLY A 130 -26.16 -2.42 22.93
N THR A 131 -26.65 -1.46 22.12
CA THR A 131 -27.62 -1.73 21.04
C THR A 131 -26.97 -1.75 19.64
N GLY A 132 -25.69 -1.39 19.55
CA GLY A 132 -24.91 -1.43 18.30
C GLY A 132 -24.48 -2.83 17.91
N ASP A 133 -23.75 -2.92 16.81
CA ASP A 133 -23.21 -4.17 16.29
C ASP A 133 -22.33 -4.84 17.37
N ASP A 134 -22.54 -6.14 17.55
CA ASP A 134 -21.86 -6.94 18.59
C ASP A 134 -21.93 -6.33 20.01
N GLY A 135 -22.99 -5.57 20.29
CA GLY A 135 -23.18 -4.87 21.57
C GLY A 135 -22.32 -3.60 21.70
N GLY A 136 -21.86 -3.02 20.59
CA GLY A 136 -21.08 -1.79 20.52
C GLY A 136 -21.88 -0.51 20.70
N HIS A 137 -21.21 0.61 20.44
CA HIS A 137 -21.76 1.96 20.46
C HIS A 137 -22.20 2.45 19.07
N HIS A 138 -22.02 1.60 18.01
CA HIS A 138 -22.34 1.96 16.63
C HIS A 138 -23.06 0.83 15.91
N ALA A 139 -23.90 1.22 14.94
CA ALA A 139 -24.41 0.37 13.88
C ALA A 139 -23.65 0.70 12.59
N ALA A 140 -23.03 -0.31 11.97
CA ALA A 140 -22.29 -0.14 10.72
C ALA A 140 -23.24 -0.19 9.52
N THR A 141 -22.99 0.65 8.52
CA THR A 141 -23.63 0.57 7.20
C THR A 141 -22.58 0.84 6.12
N LEU A 142 -22.53 -0.03 5.12
CA LEU A 142 -21.65 0.13 3.96
C LEU A 142 -22.45 0.71 2.80
N TYR A 143 -22.11 1.94 2.40
CA TYR A 143 -22.66 2.61 1.21
C TYR A 143 -21.77 2.32 0.03
N PHE A 144 -22.33 1.79 -1.06
CA PHE A 144 -21.62 1.57 -2.31
C PHE A 144 -22.57 1.61 -3.49
N ARG A 145 -22.03 1.67 -4.72
CA ARG A 145 -22.81 1.63 -5.95
C ARG A 145 -23.09 0.16 -6.33
N PRO A 146 -24.32 -0.33 -6.17
CA PRO A 146 -24.64 -1.73 -6.48
C PRO A 146 -24.67 -1.99 -7.99
N LEU A 147 -24.78 -3.27 -8.36
CA LEU A 147 -24.98 -3.70 -9.74
C LEU A 147 -26.15 -2.95 -10.38
N ALA A 148 -25.89 -2.30 -11.50
CA ALA A 148 -26.91 -1.62 -12.28
C ALA A 148 -27.88 -2.59 -12.93
N GLY A 149 -29.18 -2.26 -12.93
CA GLY A 149 -30.18 -3.04 -13.65
C GLY A 149 -29.89 -3.06 -15.15
N ARG A 150 -30.10 -4.21 -15.80
CA ARG A 150 -29.87 -4.39 -17.25
C ARG A 150 -30.83 -3.59 -18.14
N ASP A 151 -31.86 -2.98 -17.56
CA ASP A 151 -32.80 -2.03 -18.16
C ASP A 151 -32.30 -0.57 -18.06
N THR A 152 -31.17 -0.31 -17.42
CA THR A 152 -30.60 1.03 -17.27
C THR A 152 -29.54 1.32 -18.34
N GLU A 153 -29.32 2.60 -18.65
CA GLU A 153 -28.24 3.01 -19.52
C GLU A 153 -26.86 2.74 -18.92
N GLN A 154 -26.72 2.82 -17.60
CA GLN A 154 -25.50 2.52 -16.88
C GLN A 154 -24.96 1.12 -17.22
N PHE A 155 -25.82 0.13 -17.37
CA PHE A 155 -25.46 -1.24 -17.67
C PHE A 155 -24.50 -1.38 -18.86
N TYR A 156 -24.73 -0.63 -19.95
CA TYR A 156 -23.97 -0.77 -21.21
C TYR A 156 -23.15 0.47 -21.58
N ALA A 157 -23.37 1.62 -20.96
CA ALA A 157 -22.78 2.89 -21.39
C ALA A 157 -21.77 3.49 -20.38
N ASP A 158 -21.77 3.06 -19.15
CA ASP A 158 -20.83 3.53 -18.13
C ASP A 158 -19.55 2.68 -18.13
N ALA A 159 -18.43 3.27 -18.53
CA ALA A 159 -17.15 2.60 -18.64
C ALA A 159 -16.50 2.26 -17.28
N ARG A 160 -16.93 2.88 -16.17
CA ARG A 160 -16.38 2.67 -14.83
C ARG A 160 -17.20 1.71 -13.98
N THR A 161 -18.51 1.65 -14.21
CA THR A 161 -19.43 0.92 -13.34
C THR A 161 -20.37 -0.04 -14.08
N GLY A 162 -20.45 0.05 -15.41
CA GLY A 162 -21.36 -0.77 -16.23
C GLY A 162 -20.88 -2.21 -16.36
N GLU A 163 -21.81 -3.17 -16.25
CA GLU A 163 -21.51 -4.62 -16.33
C GLU A 163 -20.79 -5.01 -17.63
N PHE A 164 -21.10 -4.34 -18.77
CA PHE A 164 -20.42 -4.58 -20.06
C PHE A 164 -18.96 -4.17 -20.10
N TRP A 165 -18.54 -3.30 -19.16
CA TRP A 165 -17.20 -2.70 -19.16
C TRP A 165 -16.29 -3.30 -18.11
N VAL A 166 -16.83 -3.49 -16.91
CA VAL A 166 -16.04 -3.89 -15.74
C VAL A 166 -16.50 -5.23 -15.14
N GLY A 167 -17.48 -5.90 -15.77
CA GLY A 167 -18.08 -7.11 -15.23
C GLY A 167 -19.18 -6.84 -14.21
N ALA A 168 -19.79 -7.90 -13.71
CA ALA A 168 -20.86 -7.80 -12.72
C ALA A 168 -20.31 -7.34 -11.37
N ARG A 169 -20.87 -6.26 -10.85
CA ARG A 169 -20.61 -5.79 -9.47
C ARG A 169 -21.57 -6.53 -8.51
N PRO A 170 -21.26 -6.60 -7.21
CA PRO A 170 -22.18 -7.21 -6.27
C PRO A 170 -23.47 -6.40 -6.14
N THR A 171 -24.56 -7.09 -5.84
CA THR A 171 -25.79 -6.48 -5.33
C THR A 171 -25.63 -6.12 -3.86
N LEU A 172 -26.56 -5.30 -3.32
CA LEU A 172 -26.57 -4.98 -1.89
C LEU A 172 -26.62 -6.27 -1.04
N ALA A 173 -27.53 -7.19 -1.36
CA ALA A 173 -27.72 -8.43 -0.62
C ALA A 173 -26.50 -9.37 -0.69
N GLU A 174 -25.82 -9.45 -1.82
CA GLU A 174 -24.61 -10.28 -1.97
C GLU A 174 -23.47 -9.75 -1.10
N LEU A 175 -23.24 -8.43 -1.09
CA LEU A 175 -22.15 -7.87 -0.29
C LEU A 175 -22.48 -7.90 1.20
N GLU A 176 -23.74 -7.66 1.58
CA GLU A 176 -24.21 -7.86 2.95
C GLU A 176 -24.00 -9.30 3.44
N ALA A 177 -24.33 -10.30 2.63
CA ALA A 177 -24.12 -11.71 2.97
C ALA A 177 -22.63 -12.04 3.17
N ARG A 178 -21.75 -11.52 2.32
CA ARG A 178 -20.30 -11.74 2.41
C ARG A 178 -19.70 -11.09 3.66
N LEU A 179 -20.02 -9.83 3.93
CA LEU A 179 -19.35 -9.04 4.96
C LEU A 179 -20.06 -9.07 6.32
N GLY A 180 -21.36 -9.37 6.33
CA GLY A 180 -22.19 -9.24 7.53
C GLY A 180 -22.33 -7.79 7.99
N ILE A 181 -22.26 -6.85 7.07
CA ILE A 181 -22.49 -5.42 7.29
C ILE A 181 -23.74 -5.03 6.51
N PRO A 182 -24.78 -4.43 7.12
CA PRO A 182 -25.87 -3.84 6.38
C PRO A 182 -25.38 -2.92 5.26
N THR A 183 -26.00 -3.02 4.10
CA THR A 183 -25.59 -2.28 2.91
C THR A 183 -26.66 -1.31 2.43
N ALA A 184 -26.24 -0.21 1.81
CA ALA A 184 -27.12 0.78 1.23
C ALA A 184 -26.55 1.32 -0.09
N ASP A 185 -27.46 1.82 -0.94
CA ASP A 185 -27.05 2.47 -2.19
C ASP A 185 -26.29 3.77 -1.91
N LEU A 186 -25.23 4.01 -2.68
CA LEU A 186 -24.40 5.22 -2.59
C LEU A 186 -25.20 6.52 -2.75
N ASP A 187 -26.33 6.47 -3.46
CA ASP A 187 -27.22 7.63 -3.61
C ASP A 187 -27.80 8.12 -2.29
N GLY A 188 -27.82 7.27 -1.24
CA GLY A 188 -28.23 7.64 0.11
C GLY A 188 -27.14 8.25 0.98
N LEU A 189 -25.89 8.28 0.52
CA LEU A 189 -24.72 8.64 1.33
C LEU A 189 -24.78 10.08 1.86
N GLU A 190 -25.08 11.07 1.02
CA GLU A 190 -25.15 12.48 1.42
C GLU A 190 -26.12 12.69 2.60
N ALA A 191 -27.32 12.12 2.49
CA ALA A 191 -28.32 12.20 3.54
C ALA A 191 -27.86 11.52 4.84
N ALA A 192 -27.15 10.39 4.74
CA ALA A 192 -26.64 9.67 5.90
C ALA A 192 -25.51 10.44 6.61
N VAL A 193 -24.56 10.97 5.84
CA VAL A 193 -23.41 11.71 6.38
C VAL A 193 -23.84 13.01 7.06
N THR A 194 -24.81 13.73 6.48
CA THR A 194 -25.24 15.08 6.96
C THR A 194 -26.34 15.04 8.02
N LYS A 195 -27.02 13.90 8.21
CA LYS A 195 -28.13 13.74 9.14
C LYS A 195 -27.72 14.08 10.58
N GLY A 196 -28.36 15.09 11.16
CA GLY A 196 -28.19 15.44 12.54
C GLY A 196 -26.81 15.96 12.95
N VAL A 197 -25.95 16.31 11.98
CA VAL A 197 -24.63 16.88 12.26
C VAL A 197 -24.77 18.13 13.09
N GLY A 198 -23.96 18.28 14.12
CA GLY A 198 -23.98 19.46 15.01
C GLY A 198 -23.28 19.23 16.34
N ALA A 199 -23.28 20.26 17.16
CA ALA A 199 -22.66 20.19 18.47
C ALA A 199 -23.48 19.27 19.41
N PRO A 200 -22.85 18.33 20.12
CA PRO A 200 -23.54 17.39 21.02
C PRO A 200 -24.32 18.09 22.13
N GLU A 201 -23.85 19.25 22.58
CA GLU A 201 -24.49 20.03 23.66
C GLU A 201 -25.92 20.51 23.33
N ILE A 202 -26.22 20.57 22.02
CA ILE A 202 -27.56 20.95 21.53
C ILE A 202 -28.29 19.78 20.85
N GLY A 203 -27.83 18.54 21.07
CA GLY A 203 -28.44 17.32 20.53
C GLY A 203 -27.97 16.98 19.09
N GLY A 204 -26.92 17.59 18.61
CA GLY A 204 -26.26 17.24 17.34
C GLY A 204 -25.35 16.03 17.48
N ILE A 205 -24.97 15.46 16.34
CA ILE A 205 -24.00 14.35 16.24
C ILE A 205 -22.68 14.92 15.75
N SER A 206 -21.62 14.75 16.53
CA SER A 206 -20.24 15.01 16.07
C SER A 206 -19.86 13.98 15.01
N VAL A 207 -19.21 14.44 13.94
CA VAL A 207 -18.76 13.57 12.85
C VAL A 207 -17.22 13.58 12.83
N ARG A 208 -16.63 12.40 12.70
CA ARG A 208 -15.21 12.20 12.40
C ARG A 208 -15.05 11.56 11.03
N LEU A 209 -14.08 12.02 10.26
CA LEU A 209 -13.85 11.60 8.89
C LEU A 209 -12.38 11.22 8.69
N VAL A 210 -12.12 10.14 7.95
CA VAL A 210 -10.78 9.88 7.43
C VAL A 210 -10.53 10.80 6.24
N ARG A 211 -9.74 11.84 6.48
CA ARG A 211 -9.46 12.94 5.55
C ARG A 211 -8.52 12.55 4.40
N LYS A 212 -8.59 13.34 3.32
CA LYS A 212 -7.66 13.27 2.15
C LYS A 212 -7.77 11.97 1.36
N VAL A 213 -8.85 11.25 1.52
CA VAL A 213 -9.17 10.03 0.77
C VAL A 213 -10.12 10.36 -0.37
N ASP A 214 -11.16 11.17 -0.08
CA ASP A 214 -12.15 11.68 -1.04
C ASP A 214 -12.42 13.16 -0.78
N GLU A 215 -11.95 14.03 -1.67
CA GLU A 215 -12.09 15.49 -1.53
C GLU A 215 -13.55 15.96 -1.57
N ASN A 216 -14.44 15.24 -2.28
CA ASN A 216 -15.86 15.60 -2.32
C ASN A 216 -16.53 15.29 -0.98
N LEU A 217 -16.17 14.17 -0.37
CA LEU A 217 -16.67 13.78 0.94
C LEU A 217 -16.12 14.71 2.03
N ASP A 218 -14.86 15.10 1.96
CA ASP A 218 -14.25 16.10 2.83
C ASP A 218 -15.06 17.41 2.79
N ALA A 219 -15.33 17.93 1.58
CA ALA A 219 -16.09 19.16 1.38
C ALA A 219 -17.56 19.03 1.86
N LEU A 220 -18.20 17.87 1.66
CA LEU A 220 -19.56 17.60 2.11
C LEU A 220 -19.67 17.68 3.65
N VAL A 221 -18.75 17.01 4.35
CA VAL A 221 -18.72 17.00 5.83
C VAL A 221 -18.43 18.39 6.37
N ASP A 222 -17.47 19.11 5.79
CA ASP A 222 -17.15 20.48 6.23
C ASP A 222 -18.30 21.45 5.98
N THR A 223 -19.02 21.31 4.87
CA THR A 223 -20.24 22.08 4.60
C THR A 223 -21.33 21.78 5.63
N ALA A 224 -21.52 20.51 6.00
CA ALA A 224 -22.49 20.13 7.02
C ALA A 224 -22.13 20.71 8.39
N ARG A 225 -20.86 20.66 8.78
CA ARG A 225 -20.34 21.25 10.02
C ARG A 225 -20.54 22.76 10.05
N TYR A 226 -20.22 23.45 8.94
CA TYR A 226 -20.39 24.88 8.80
C TYR A 226 -21.87 25.29 8.93
N ASN A 227 -22.77 24.62 8.22
CA ASN A 227 -24.20 24.97 8.19
C ASN A 227 -24.91 24.72 9.53
N THR A 228 -24.38 23.88 10.39
CA THR A 228 -24.95 23.52 11.71
C THR A 228 -24.24 24.20 12.87
N ALA A 229 -23.20 24.97 12.62
CA ALA A 229 -22.52 25.77 13.63
C ALA A 229 -23.42 26.89 14.15
N GLN A 230 -23.39 27.16 15.47
CA GLN A 230 -24.15 28.25 16.09
C GLN A 230 -23.71 29.63 15.58
N ASP A 231 -22.44 29.78 15.28
CA ASP A 231 -21.85 30.98 14.69
C ASP A 231 -20.89 30.57 13.56
N PRO A 232 -21.38 30.38 12.31
CA PRO A 232 -20.56 29.94 11.19
C PRO A 232 -19.41 30.91 10.84
N GLU A 233 -19.58 32.22 11.09
CA GLU A 233 -18.53 33.21 10.75
C GLU A 233 -17.31 33.14 11.69
N SER A 234 -17.51 32.60 12.90
CA SER A 234 -16.43 32.40 13.88
C SER A 234 -15.96 30.93 13.97
N LEU A 235 -16.47 30.04 13.11
CA LEU A 235 -16.13 28.63 13.13
C LEU A 235 -14.66 28.42 12.74
N ASP A 236 -13.88 27.88 13.68
CA ASP A 236 -12.52 27.42 13.42
C ASP A 236 -12.53 25.95 12.96
N LEU A 237 -12.40 25.72 11.66
CA LEU A 237 -12.38 24.36 11.09
C LEU A 237 -11.20 23.53 11.58
N SER A 238 -10.11 24.15 12.06
CA SER A 238 -8.96 23.42 12.59
C SER A 238 -9.28 22.56 13.82
N VAL A 239 -10.35 22.87 14.54
CA VAL A 239 -10.86 22.04 15.63
C VAL A 239 -11.35 20.69 15.10
N TYR A 240 -12.02 20.69 13.94
CA TYR A 240 -12.48 19.45 13.31
C TYR A 240 -11.34 18.66 12.69
N ASP A 241 -10.32 19.33 12.15
CA ASP A 241 -9.11 18.64 11.65
C ASP A 241 -8.46 17.85 12.79
N ALA A 242 -8.36 18.42 14.01
CA ALA A 242 -7.83 17.72 15.17
C ALA A 242 -8.69 16.52 15.61
N LEU A 243 -10.03 16.60 15.47
CA LEU A 243 -10.91 15.47 15.73
C LEU A 243 -10.76 14.35 14.69
N ASP A 244 -10.64 14.72 13.42
CA ASP A 244 -10.42 13.80 12.31
C ASP A 244 -9.04 13.11 12.42
N ASP A 245 -8.00 13.87 12.80
CA ASP A 245 -6.65 13.33 13.06
C ASP A 245 -6.66 12.30 14.20
N GLN A 246 -7.45 12.49 15.26
CA GLN A 246 -7.60 11.49 16.32
C GLN A 246 -8.22 10.18 15.82
N LEU A 247 -9.15 10.24 14.84
CA LEU A 247 -9.67 9.03 14.20
C LEU A 247 -8.58 8.33 13.38
N ALA A 248 -7.84 9.07 12.59
CA ALA A 248 -6.74 8.53 11.78
C ALA A 248 -5.66 7.88 12.67
N GLU A 249 -5.29 8.54 13.77
CA GLU A 249 -4.38 8.01 14.79
C GLU A 249 -4.91 6.69 15.38
N ALA A 250 -6.16 6.67 15.82
CA ALA A 250 -6.77 5.49 16.44
C ALA A 250 -6.87 4.30 15.48
N LEU A 251 -7.18 4.54 14.20
CA LEU A 251 -7.20 3.53 13.14
C LEU A 251 -5.80 3.00 12.83
N SER A 252 -4.79 3.87 12.88
CA SER A 252 -3.38 3.49 12.71
C SER A 252 -2.88 2.65 13.89
N GLU A 253 -3.19 3.05 15.11
CA GLU A 253 -2.85 2.32 16.34
C GLU A 253 -3.53 0.95 16.42
N LEU A 254 -4.77 0.84 15.95
CA LEU A 254 -5.49 -0.43 15.89
C LEU A 254 -4.75 -1.49 15.04
N ARG A 255 -4.07 -1.06 13.98
CA ARG A 255 -3.29 -1.94 13.09
C ARG A 255 -1.92 -2.36 13.64
N LEU A 256 -1.45 -1.79 14.75
CA LEU A 256 -0.17 -2.21 15.36
C LEU A 256 -0.19 -3.69 15.75
N LEU A 257 -1.31 -4.20 16.23
CA LEU A 257 -1.47 -5.59 16.64
C LEU A 257 -2.30 -6.35 15.60
N LYS A 258 -1.66 -7.22 14.85
CA LYS A 258 -2.28 -8.09 13.86
C LYS A 258 -3.01 -9.24 14.55
N ASP A 259 -4.23 -9.49 14.12
CA ASP A 259 -4.95 -10.70 14.53
C ASP A 259 -4.45 -11.94 13.74
N GLU A 260 -5.03 -13.12 14.05
CA GLU A 260 -4.58 -14.37 13.43
C GLU A 260 -4.80 -14.43 11.92
N TRP A 261 -5.89 -13.80 11.42
CA TRP A 261 -6.17 -13.74 10.00
C TRP A 261 -5.14 -12.85 9.29
N GLU A 262 -4.86 -11.66 9.83
CA GLU A 262 -3.85 -10.73 9.31
C GLU A 262 -2.46 -11.38 9.26
N ALA A 263 -2.07 -12.04 10.35
CA ALA A 263 -0.81 -12.78 10.39
C ALA A 263 -0.76 -13.93 9.36
N GLY A 264 -1.90 -14.54 9.04
CA GLY A 264 -2.06 -15.52 7.96
C GLY A 264 -1.80 -14.88 6.59
N GLN A 265 -2.41 -13.73 6.32
CA GLN A 265 -2.25 -13.00 5.06
C GLN A 265 -0.81 -12.52 4.83
N LEU A 266 -0.14 -12.04 5.87
CA LEU A 266 1.28 -11.69 5.79
C LEU A 266 2.16 -12.92 5.47
N ARG A 267 1.87 -14.09 6.04
CA ARG A 267 2.59 -15.33 5.68
C ARG A 267 2.39 -15.71 4.20
N GLU A 268 1.18 -15.54 3.68
CA GLU A 268 0.89 -15.78 2.25
C GLU A 268 1.66 -14.79 1.36
N ALA A 269 1.66 -13.49 1.69
CA ALA A 269 2.43 -12.48 0.98
C ALA A 269 3.94 -12.77 0.99
N VAL A 270 4.49 -13.17 2.14
CA VAL A 270 5.92 -13.56 2.27
C VAL A 270 6.24 -14.81 1.46
N ALA A 271 5.36 -15.81 1.46
CA ALA A 271 5.56 -17.03 0.67
C ALA A 271 5.57 -16.74 -0.84
N ALA A 272 4.65 -15.90 -1.31
CA ALA A 272 4.61 -15.44 -2.70
C ALA A 272 5.88 -14.62 -3.05
N THR A 273 6.34 -13.78 -2.12
CA THR A 273 7.60 -13.02 -2.26
C THR A 273 8.80 -13.96 -2.39
N ALA A 274 8.90 -14.99 -1.57
CA ALA A 274 9.96 -15.98 -1.65
C ALA A 274 9.98 -16.70 -3.02
N ALA A 275 8.81 -17.06 -3.54
CA ALA A 275 8.70 -17.63 -4.90
C ALA A 275 9.16 -16.62 -5.98
N GLY A 276 8.87 -15.33 -5.80
CA GLY A 276 9.35 -14.26 -6.67
C GLY A 276 10.88 -14.14 -6.69
N PHE A 277 11.53 -14.28 -5.53
CA PHE A 277 13.01 -14.29 -5.45
C PHE A 277 13.63 -15.49 -6.17
N GLU A 278 12.99 -16.65 -6.18
CA GLU A 278 13.47 -17.78 -7.00
C GLU A 278 13.44 -17.46 -8.51
N GLU A 279 12.38 -16.78 -8.99
CA GLU A 279 12.31 -16.35 -10.39
C GLU A 279 13.38 -15.31 -10.75
N ILE A 280 13.75 -14.44 -9.79
CA ILE A 280 14.89 -13.53 -9.96
C ILE A 280 16.17 -14.31 -10.23
N VAL A 281 16.48 -15.32 -9.40
CA VAL A 281 17.69 -16.13 -9.59
C VAL A 281 17.69 -16.85 -10.94
N ARG A 282 16.56 -17.45 -11.32
CA ARG A 282 16.39 -18.09 -12.65
C ARG A 282 16.55 -17.11 -13.81
N ALA A 283 16.24 -15.83 -13.59
CA ALA A 283 16.36 -14.78 -14.61
C ALA A 283 17.79 -14.18 -14.74
N LEU A 284 18.72 -14.45 -13.82
CA LEU A 284 20.06 -13.84 -13.83
C LEU A 284 20.83 -14.04 -15.14
N PRO A 285 20.85 -15.23 -15.79
CA PRO A 285 21.54 -15.37 -17.09
C PRO A 285 20.96 -14.43 -18.17
N ARG A 286 19.66 -14.22 -18.18
CA ARG A 286 18.98 -13.29 -19.07
C ARG A 286 19.29 -11.84 -18.71
N ALA A 287 19.37 -11.52 -17.40
CA ALA A 287 19.71 -10.19 -16.90
C ALA A 287 21.13 -9.79 -17.28
N LEU A 288 22.10 -10.71 -17.15
CA LEU A 288 23.50 -10.52 -17.59
C LEU A 288 23.62 -10.20 -19.08
N ALA A 289 22.81 -10.84 -19.91
CA ALA A 289 22.83 -10.66 -21.37
C ALA A 289 22.08 -9.39 -21.83
N HIS A 290 21.36 -8.70 -20.95
CA HIS A 290 20.50 -7.58 -21.32
C HIS A 290 21.08 -6.24 -20.88
N ARG A 291 21.02 -5.20 -21.76
CA ARG A 291 21.50 -3.84 -21.45
C ARG A 291 20.84 -3.18 -20.24
N ARG A 292 19.65 -3.60 -19.88
CA ARG A 292 18.88 -3.21 -18.70
C ARG A 292 18.64 -4.44 -17.83
N GLY A 293 19.70 -5.04 -17.32
CA GLY A 293 19.64 -6.26 -16.54
C GLY A 293 18.78 -6.12 -15.29
N GLU A 294 18.87 -4.97 -14.61
CA GLU A 294 18.05 -4.66 -13.44
C GLU A 294 16.55 -4.73 -13.77
N ARG A 295 16.14 -4.25 -14.96
CA ARG A 295 14.75 -4.34 -15.40
C ARG A 295 14.28 -5.77 -15.69
N VAL A 296 15.19 -6.64 -16.10
CA VAL A 296 14.88 -8.07 -16.26
C VAL A 296 14.60 -8.71 -14.91
N VAL A 297 15.36 -8.32 -13.87
CA VAL A 297 15.15 -8.76 -12.48
C VAL A 297 13.79 -8.27 -11.97
N GLU A 298 13.52 -6.97 -12.07
CA GLU A 298 12.24 -6.35 -11.70
C GLU A 298 11.05 -7.09 -12.34
N THR A 299 11.11 -7.33 -13.66
CA THR A 299 10.00 -7.97 -14.37
C THR A 299 9.85 -9.45 -14.05
N ALA A 300 10.91 -10.15 -13.67
CA ALA A 300 10.82 -11.54 -13.23
C ALA A 300 10.05 -11.64 -11.90
N PHE A 301 10.35 -10.76 -10.95
CA PHE A 301 9.61 -10.65 -9.70
C PHE A 301 8.15 -10.24 -9.93
N PHE A 302 7.93 -9.19 -10.73
CA PHE A 302 6.60 -8.68 -11.02
C PHE A 302 5.67 -9.73 -11.61
N ALA A 303 6.17 -10.55 -12.55
CA ALA A 303 5.36 -11.62 -13.13
C ALA A 303 4.85 -12.57 -12.04
N LYS A 304 5.72 -12.99 -11.11
CA LYS A 304 5.35 -13.88 -10.02
C LYS A 304 4.44 -13.21 -9.00
N ALA A 305 4.68 -11.96 -8.67
CA ALA A 305 3.81 -11.19 -7.79
C ALA A 305 2.38 -11.11 -8.32
N ARG A 306 2.21 -10.99 -9.66
CA ARG A 306 0.89 -10.98 -10.31
C ARG A 306 0.24 -12.35 -10.44
N GLU A 307 1.02 -13.43 -10.44
CA GLU A 307 0.51 -14.80 -10.45
C GLU A 307 -0.01 -15.24 -9.08
N GLU A 308 0.72 -14.90 -8.02
CA GLU A 308 0.48 -15.42 -6.66
C GLU A 308 -0.25 -14.41 -5.75
N GLY A 309 -0.27 -13.14 -6.11
CA GLY A 309 -0.90 -12.07 -5.33
C GLY A 309 -1.65 -11.06 -6.19
N ASN A 310 -1.96 -9.92 -5.59
CA ASN A 310 -2.59 -8.82 -6.30
C ASN A 310 -1.61 -8.07 -7.19
N ASP A 311 -0.49 -7.61 -6.61
CA ASP A 311 0.51 -6.74 -7.30
C ASP A 311 1.80 -6.70 -6.48
N LEU A 312 2.69 -5.77 -6.86
CA LEU A 312 3.79 -5.35 -6.00
C LEU A 312 3.24 -4.56 -4.81
N GLY A 313 3.81 -4.77 -3.62
CA GLY A 313 3.52 -3.95 -2.45
C GLY A 313 4.08 -2.52 -2.58
N TYR A 314 5.20 -2.41 -3.29
CA TYR A 314 5.90 -1.16 -3.60
C TYR A 314 6.77 -1.36 -4.85
N ASP A 315 7.30 -0.26 -5.41
CA ASP A 315 8.17 -0.35 -6.57
C ASP A 315 9.44 -1.16 -6.25
N THR A 316 9.63 -2.29 -6.92
CA THR A 316 10.79 -3.17 -6.71
C THR A 316 12.10 -2.42 -6.89
N ILE A 317 13.03 -2.57 -5.96
CA ILE A 317 14.41 -2.13 -6.08
C ILE A 317 15.23 -3.31 -6.60
N ALA A 318 15.83 -3.15 -7.79
CA ALA A 318 16.73 -4.12 -8.38
C ALA A 318 18.03 -3.40 -8.76
N ALA A 319 18.99 -3.38 -7.84
CA ALA A 319 20.15 -2.50 -7.89
C ALA A 319 21.46 -3.29 -7.99
N SER A 320 22.18 -3.17 -9.11
CA SER A 320 23.47 -3.85 -9.35
C SER A 320 24.65 -2.92 -9.11
N GLY A 321 25.70 -3.42 -8.49
CA GLY A 321 26.94 -2.70 -8.23
C GLY A 321 26.71 -1.39 -7.47
N ASN A 322 27.21 -0.27 -7.96
CA ASN A 322 27.08 1.03 -7.28
C ASN A 322 25.60 1.51 -7.12
N ASN A 323 24.67 1.04 -7.96
CA ASN A 323 23.26 1.36 -7.80
C ASN A 323 22.69 0.83 -6.46
N ALA A 324 23.25 -0.27 -5.93
CA ALA A 324 22.89 -0.82 -4.62
C ALA A 324 23.19 0.13 -3.44
N THR A 325 23.95 1.20 -3.67
CA THR A 325 24.20 2.24 -2.66
C THR A 325 23.16 3.37 -2.66
N VAL A 326 22.14 3.26 -3.52
CA VAL A 326 20.99 4.17 -3.60
C VAL A 326 19.77 3.45 -3.03
N LEU A 327 19.30 3.90 -1.88
CA LEU A 327 18.30 3.18 -1.08
C LEU A 327 17.02 2.84 -1.85
N HIS A 328 16.46 3.80 -2.58
CA HIS A 328 15.27 3.62 -3.41
C HIS A 328 15.62 3.69 -4.90
N TRP A 329 16.43 2.74 -5.36
CA TRP A 329 16.77 2.61 -6.79
C TRP A 329 15.65 1.90 -7.56
N ILE A 330 14.54 2.58 -7.76
CA ILE A 330 13.35 2.06 -8.49
C ILE A 330 13.42 2.27 -10.00
N ARG A 331 14.46 2.94 -10.53
CA ARG A 331 14.63 3.14 -11.98
C ARG A 331 14.95 1.84 -12.70
N ASN A 332 15.68 0.96 -12.05
CA ASN A 332 16.04 -0.38 -12.54
C ASN A 332 16.52 -0.39 -14.00
N ASN A 333 17.33 0.59 -14.39
CA ASN A 333 17.72 0.80 -15.78
C ASN A 333 19.19 0.48 -16.06
N GLY A 334 19.94 0.02 -15.07
CA GLY A 334 21.33 -0.37 -15.17
C GLY A 334 21.52 -1.77 -15.73
N PRO A 335 22.74 -2.09 -16.23
CA PRO A 335 23.13 -3.45 -16.54
C PRO A 335 23.45 -4.22 -15.25
N VAL A 336 23.26 -5.53 -15.27
CA VAL A 336 23.78 -6.46 -14.26
C VAL A 336 25.10 -7.04 -14.78
N ARG A 337 26.15 -7.08 -13.94
CA ARG A 337 27.50 -7.51 -14.38
C ARG A 337 28.06 -8.58 -13.46
N GLU A 338 28.80 -9.51 -14.04
CA GLU A 338 29.59 -10.48 -13.28
C GLU A 338 30.54 -9.80 -12.29
N GLY A 339 30.66 -10.36 -11.10
CA GLY A 339 31.49 -9.84 -10.03
C GLY A 339 30.87 -8.71 -9.21
N GLU A 340 29.73 -8.15 -9.60
CA GLU A 340 28.94 -7.21 -8.80
C GLU A 340 27.98 -7.93 -7.83
N LEU A 341 27.51 -7.20 -6.83
CA LEU A 341 26.35 -7.60 -6.04
C LEU A 341 25.08 -7.03 -6.69
N LEU A 342 23.99 -7.78 -6.58
CA LEU A 342 22.64 -7.38 -6.92
C LEU A 342 21.82 -7.32 -5.63
N LEU A 343 21.50 -6.14 -5.18
CA LEU A 343 20.56 -5.90 -4.09
C LEU A 343 19.16 -5.89 -4.68
N VAL A 344 18.28 -6.76 -4.21
CA VAL A 344 16.86 -6.77 -4.55
C VAL A 344 16.05 -6.59 -3.29
N ASP A 345 15.15 -5.63 -3.34
CA ASP A 345 14.20 -5.32 -2.31
C ASP A 345 12.81 -5.30 -2.94
N ALA A 346 11.98 -6.25 -2.54
CA ALA A 346 10.72 -6.52 -3.20
C ALA A 346 9.74 -7.25 -2.27
N GLY A 347 8.47 -6.90 -2.37
CA GLY A 347 7.38 -7.51 -1.64
C GLY A 347 6.13 -7.68 -2.49
N VAL A 348 5.42 -8.78 -2.29
CA VAL A 348 4.12 -9.06 -2.89
C VAL A 348 3.02 -8.47 -2.02
N GLU A 349 2.09 -7.74 -2.63
CA GLU A 349 0.80 -7.42 -2.02
C GLU A 349 -0.17 -8.56 -2.31
N ALA A 350 -0.68 -9.20 -1.27
CA ALA A 350 -1.73 -10.21 -1.38
C ALA A 350 -3.06 -9.61 -1.86
N GLU A 351 -4.02 -10.43 -2.28
CA GLU A 351 -5.37 -9.96 -2.65
C GLU A 351 -6.10 -9.24 -1.49
N SER A 352 -5.73 -9.58 -0.27
CA SER A 352 -6.20 -8.94 0.96
C SER A 352 -5.51 -7.60 1.28
N LEU A 353 -4.56 -7.16 0.44
CA LEU A 353 -3.71 -5.95 0.56
C LEU A 353 -2.58 -6.06 1.60
N TYR A 354 -2.47 -7.18 2.33
CA TYR A 354 -1.32 -7.36 3.23
C TYR A 354 -0.06 -7.54 2.40
N THR A 355 0.99 -6.82 2.77
CA THR A 355 2.20 -6.64 1.98
C THR A 355 3.39 -7.24 2.71
N ALA A 356 4.23 -8.00 1.99
CA ALA A 356 5.55 -8.43 2.45
C ALA A 356 6.62 -7.41 2.10
N ASP A 357 7.74 -7.44 2.84
CA ASP A 357 8.90 -6.58 2.61
C ASP A 357 10.20 -7.36 2.84
N VAL A 358 10.90 -7.72 1.77
CA VAL A 358 12.08 -8.57 1.86
C VAL A 358 13.21 -8.05 0.99
N THR A 359 14.38 -7.85 1.58
CA THR A 359 15.60 -7.60 0.83
C THR A 359 16.56 -8.78 0.89
N ARG A 360 17.11 -9.14 -0.27
CA ARG A 360 18.28 -10.02 -0.40
C ARG A 360 19.33 -9.41 -1.31
N THR A 361 20.58 -9.54 -0.91
CA THR A 361 21.74 -9.14 -1.72
C THR A 361 22.44 -10.38 -2.24
N LEU A 362 22.52 -10.50 -3.56
CA LEU A 362 22.96 -11.70 -4.28
C LEU A 362 24.29 -11.46 -5.02
N PRO A 363 25.26 -12.38 -4.98
CA PRO A 363 26.44 -12.30 -5.85
C PRO A 363 26.05 -12.71 -7.27
N VAL A 364 26.18 -11.80 -8.25
CA VAL A 364 25.68 -12.01 -9.62
C VAL A 364 26.26 -13.28 -10.28
N ASN A 365 27.52 -13.60 -9.99
CA ASN A 365 28.19 -14.80 -10.51
C ASN A 365 28.04 -16.05 -9.60
N GLY A 366 27.11 -15.99 -8.62
CA GLY A 366 26.81 -17.10 -7.69
C GLY A 366 27.82 -17.27 -6.55
N ARG A 367 28.82 -16.41 -6.41
CA ARG A 367 29.80 -16.44 -5.33
C ARG A 367 30.21 -15.04 -4.89
N PHE A 368 30.23 -14.83 -3.57
CA PHE A 368 30.77 -13.60 -3.00
C PHE A 368 32.30 -13.56 -3.11
N SER A 369 32.85 -12.39 -3.46
CA SER A 369 34.28 -12.13 -3.25
C SER A 369 34.58 -12.01 -1.73
N GLU A 370 35.85 -12.03 -1.34
CA GLU A 370 36.23 -11.95 0.07
C GLU A 370 35.73 -10.65 0.73
N VAL A 371 35.86 -9.51 0.04
CA VAL A 371 35.40 -8.22 0.57
C VAL A 371 33.87 -8.13 0.60
N GLN A 372 33.18 -8.65 -0.43
CA GLN A 372 31.71 -8.70 -0.44
C GLN A 372 31.17 -9.56 0.69
N ARG A 373 31.77 -10.73 0.91
CA ARG A 373 31.40 -11.64 2.01
C ARG A 373 31.63 -10.99 3.36
N ARG A 374 32.72 -10.23 3.52
CA ARG A 374 33.02 -9.48 4.75
C ARG A 374 31.93 -8.46 5.07
N VAL A 375 31.52 -7.65 4.09
CA VAL A 375 30.46 -6.66 4.25
C VAL A 375 29.12 -7.34 4.49
N TYR A 376 28.79 -8.36 3.70
CA TYR A 376 27.56 -9.12 3.83
C TYR A 376 27.43 -9.76 5.22
N GLN A 377 28.50 -10.37 5.73
CA GLN A 377 28.50 -10.97 7.06
C GLN A 377 28.26 -9.95 8.18
N ALA A 378 28.83 -8.74 8.06
CA ALA A 378 28.60 -7.68 9.04
C ALA A 378 27.13 -7.25 9.07
N VAL A 379 26.49 -7.15 7.90
CA VAL A 379 25.05 -6.84 7.83
C VAL A 379 24.21 -7.99 8.37
N LEU A 380 24.57 -9.25 8.08
CA LEU A 380 23.91 -10.42 8.65
C LEU A 380 24.04 -10.47 10.18
N ASP A 381 25.25 -10.24 10.71
CA ASP A 381 25.49 -10.20 12.16
C ASP A 381 24.64 -9.11 12.83
N ALA A 382 24.47 -7.97 12.18
CA ALA A 382 23.61 -6.88 12.65
C ALA A 382 22.12 -7.28 12.65
N ALA A 383 21.65 -7.92 11.57
CA ALA A 383 20.27 -8.44 11.48
C ALA A 383 20.00 -9.50 12.56
N ASP A 384 20.92 -10.43 12.76
CA ASP A 384 20.79 -11.50 13.78
C ASP A 384 20.80 -10.91 15.21
N THR A 385 21.62 -9.89 15.47
CA THR A 385 21.66 -9.22 16.77
C THR A 385 20.37 -8.44 17.02
N ALA A 386 19.85 -7.73 16.03
CA ALA A 386 18.56 -7.05 16.11
C ALA A 386 17.40 -8.04 16.34
N PHE A 387 17.38 -9.16 15.62
CA PHE A 387 16.40 -10.23 15.83
C PHE A 387 16.49 -10.82 17.24
N ALA A 388 17.70 -11.04 17.73
CA ALA A 388 17.92 -11.54 19.09
C ALA A 388 17.49 -10.54 20.17
N ALA A 389 17.61 -9.23 19.91
CA ALA A 389 17.16 -8.17 20.81
C ALA A 389 15.63 -8.01 20.83
N ALA A 390 14.96 -8.28 19.71
CA ALA A 390 13.51 -8.17 19.60
C ALA A 390 12.81 -9.21 20.51
N ARG A 391 12.25 -8.76 21.63
CA ARG A 391 11.53 -9.59 22.60
C ARG A 391 10.29 -8.84 23.11
N PRO A 392 9.22 -9.53 23.52
CA PRO A 392 8.10 -8.87 24.18
C PRO A 392 8.57 -8.00 25.36
N GLY A 393 8.08 -6.76 25.42
CA GLY A 393 8.45 -5.77 26.43
C GLY A 393 9.71 -4.94 26.15
N VAL A 394 10.46 -5.26 25.10
CA VAL A 394 11.59 -4.42 24.63
C VAL A 394 11.01 -3.27 23.79
N ARG A 395 11.56 -2.07 23.92
CA ARG A 395 11.10 -0.94 23.09
C ARG A 395 11.52 -1.12 21.63
N PHE A 396 10.61 -0.82 20.72
CA PHE A 396 10.85 -1.02 19.29
C PHE A 396 12.14 -0.39 18.78
N ARG A 397 12.48 0.84 19.21
CA ARG A 397 13.73 1.52 18.85
C ARG A 397 15.02 0.77 19.27
N GLU A 398 14.95 -0.14 20.25
CA GLU A 398 16.11 -0.89 20.70
C GLU A 398 16.56 -1.95 19.69
N VAL A 399 15.64 -2.39 18.82
CA VAL A 399 15.94 -3.26 17.68
C VAL A 399 16.93 -2.58 16.74
N HIS A 400 16.67 -1.32 16.40
CA HIS A 400 17.59 -0.49 15.61
C HIS A 400 18.93 -0.29 16.32
N ALA A 401 18.91 0.06 17.60
CA ALA A 401 20.14 0.31 18.36
C ALA A 401 21.05 -0.91 18.35
N ALA A 402 20.50 -2.11 18.56
CA ALA A 402 21.26 -3.35 18.56
C ALA A 402 21.97 -3.62 17.21
N ALA A 403 21.30 -3.36 16.08
CA ALA A 403 21.94 -3.46 14.77
C ALA A 403 23.05 -2.44 14.58
N MET A 404 22.84 -1.18 15.02
CA MET A 404 23.82 -0.11 14.87
C MET A 404 25.09 -0.34 15.68
N GLU A 405 24.98 -0.95 16.87
CA GLU A 405 26.16 -1.34 17.68
C GLU A 405 27.09 -2.28 16.89
N VAL A 406 26.53 -3.28 16.21
CA VAL A 406 27.31 -4.23 15.40
C VAL A 406 27.94 -3.50 14.21
N LEU A 407 27.17 -2.72 13.45
CA LEU A 407 27.69 -2.04 12.27
C LEU A 407 28.77 -1.01 12.62
N ALA A 408 28.58 -0.23 13.68
CA ALA A 408 29.59 0.74 14.14
C ALA A 408 30.89 0.04 14.56
N ALA A 409 30.79 -1.08 15.28
CA ALA A 409 31.96 -1.88 15.67
C ALA A 409 32.73 -2.42 14.46
N ARG A 410 32.02 -2.91 13.42
CA ARG A 410 32.64 -3.41 12.18
C ARG A 410 33.30 -2.26 11.41
N LEU A 411 32.65 -1.11 11.30
CA LEU A 411 33.23 0.06 10.63
C LEU A 411 34.48 0.60 11.35
N GLU A 412 34.52 0.53 12.69
CA GLU A 412 35.72 0.85 13.49
C GLU A 412 36.83 -0.18 13.24
N GLU A 413 36.52 -1.48 13.34
CA GLU A 413 37.45 -2.58 13.08
C GLU A 413 38.13 -2.48 11.70
N TRP A 414 37.38 -2.04 10.69
CA TRP A 414 37.89 -1.85 9.34
C TRP A 414 38.63 -0.52 9.13
N GLY A 415 38.72 0.32 10.18
CA GLY A 415 39.36 1.63 10.09
C GLY A 415 38.61 2.64 9.22
N ILE A 416 37.30 2.43 9.01
CA ILE A 416 36.45 3.31 8.20
C ILE A 416 35.91 4.47 9.06
N LEU A 417 35.52 4.20 10.32
CA LEU A 417 35.10 5.27 11.22
C LEU A 417 36.29 6.20 11.59
N PRO A 418 36.07 7.53 11.53
CA PRO A 418 37.10 8.50 11.95
C PRO A 418 37.18 8.64 13.48
N VAL A 419 36.27 8.03 14.22
CA VAL A 419 36.12 8.07 15.68
C VAL A 419 35.83 6.64 16.18
N SER A 420 35.83 6.44 17.51
CA SER A 420 35.43 5.14 18.07
C SER A 420 33.96 4.83 17.78
N ALA A 421 33.60 3.53 17.77
CA ALA A 421 32.20 3.10 17.64
C ALA A 421 31.31 3.73 18.72
N ALA A 422 31.81 3.80 19.96
CA ALA A 422 31.07 4.41 21.06
C ALA A 422 30.78 5.90 20.83
N GLU A 423 31.76 6.65 20.31
CA GLU A 423 31.56 8.06 19.94
C GLU A 423 30.61 8.18 18.73
N ALA A 424 30.78 7.34 17.72
CA ALA A 424 29.90 7.31 16.53
C ALA A 424 28.44 6.99 16.87
N LEU A 425 28.17 6.26 17.94
CA LEU A 425 26.80 5.92 18.39
C LEU A 425 26.20 6.97 19.33
N SER A 426 27.00 7.92 19.82
CA SER A 426 26.50 8.99 20.70
C SER A 426 25.59 9.97 19.95
N ASP A 427 24.71 10.68 20.66
CA ASP A 427 23.82 11.71 20.08
C ASP A 427 24.60 12.82 19.33
N ALA A 428 25.80 13.16 19.78
CA ALA A 428 26.66 14.17 19.16
C ALA A 428 27.51 13.60 18.00
N GLY A 429 27.67 12.28 17.92
CA GLY A 429 28.51 11.61 16.94
C GLY A 429 27.77 11.34 15.63
N GLN A 430 27.17 10.20 15.53
CA GLN A 430 26.36 9.72 14.40
C GLN A 430 27.14 9.47 13.09
N GLN A 431 28.48 9.37 13.12
CA GLN A 431 29.31 9.21 11.91
C GLN A 431 29.04 7.89 11.17
N HIS A 432 28.64 6.81 11.86
CA HIS A 432 28.25 5.53 11.25
C HIS A 432 27.11 5.69 10.25
N ARG A 433 26.24 6.69 10.42
CA ARG A 433 25.09 6.96 9.53
C ARG A 433 25.48 7.42 8.12
N ARG A 434 26.75 7.75 7.88
CA ARG A 434 27.25 7.98 6.51
C ARG A 434 27.07 6.75 5.63
N TRP A 435 27.15 5.55 6.21
CA TRP A 435 27.07 4.28 5.49
C TRP A 435 25.83 3.45 5.84
N MET A 436 25.04 3.88 6.83
CA MET A 436 23.74 3.33 7.20
C MET A 436 22.79 4.47 7.59
N PRO A 437 22.19 5.20 6.64
CA PRO A 437 21.45 6.43 6.91
C PRO A 437 19.99 6.25 7.33
N HIS A 438 19.39 5.06 7.18
CA HIS A 438 17.97 4.80 7.45
C HIS A 438 17.70 4.09 8.79
N GLY A 439 16.44 3.89 9.14
CA GLY A 439 16.03 3.01 10.23
C GLY A 439 16.20 1.54 9.81
N THR A 440 16.37 0.63 10.77
CA THR A 440 16.45 -0.80 10.49
C THR A 440 15.13 -1.52 10.65
N SER A 441 14.05 -0.80 10.96
CA SER A 441 12.77 -1.46 11.24
C SER A 441 11.62 -0.48 11.10
N HIS A 442 10.51 -0.94 10.51
CA HIS A 442 9.21 -0.29 10.51
C HIS A 442 8.10 -1.33 10.68
N HIS A 443 6.92 -0.90 11.13
CA HIS A 443 5.76 -1.78 11.17
C HIS A 443 5.27 -2.08 9.76
N LEU A 444 4.79 -3.30 9.55
CA LEU A 444 4.35 -3.85 8.28
C LEU A 444 2.92 -4.38 8.41
N GLY A 445 2.12 -4.28 7.36
CA GLY A 445 0.74 -4.77 7.37
C GLY A 445 0.03 -4.56 6.04
N LEU A 446 -1.10 -3.85 6.05
CA LEU A 446 -1.81 -3.42 4.86
C LEU A 446 -0.98 -2.44 4.02
N ASP A 447 -0.22 -1.60 4.68
CA ASP A 447 0.76 -0.73 4.05
C ASP A 447 2.17 -1.27 4.33
N VAL A 448 3.10 -1.10 3.38
CA VAL A 448 4.50 -1.49 3.59
C VAL A 448 5.10 -0.74 4.79
N HIS A 449 4.88 0.57 4.88
CA HIS A 449 5.16 1.37 6.07
C HIS A 449 3.86 1.59 6.85
N ASP A 450 3.40 0.54 7.54
CA ASP A 450 2.11 0.56 8.22
C ASP A 450 2.15 1.36 9.54
N CYS A 451 0.99 1.73 10.04
CA CYS A 451 0.82 2.42 11.32
C CYS A 451 1.53 3.77 11.44
N ALA A 452 1.79 4.45 10.32
CA ALA A 452 2.60 5.67 10.27
C ALA A 452 2.01 6.87 11.07
N GLN A 453 0.69 6.85 11.34
CA GLN A 453 0.00 7.88 12.13
C GLN A 453 -0.17 7.50 13.60
N ALA A 454 0.31 6.32 14.02
CA ALA A 454 0.31 5.96 15.43
C ALA A 454 1.23 6.89 16.23
N ARG A 455 0.86 7.18 17.48
CA ARG A 455 1.68 8.02 18.36
C ARG A 455 3.05 7.40 18.56
N ARG A 456 4.06 8.28 18.65
CA ARG A 456 5.45 7.87 18.86
C ARG A 456 5.63 6.94 20.07
N GLU A 457 4.86 7.18 21.12
CA GLU A 457 4.86 6.40 22.37
C GLU A 457 4.41 4.95 22.15
N LEU A 458 3.61 4.69 21.11
CA LEU A 458 3.15 3.36 20.73
C LEU A 458 3.91 2.77 19.54
N TYR A 459 4.57 3.60 18.75
CA TYR A 459 5.37 3.19 17.60
C TYR A 459 6.85 3.03 18.01
N LEU A 460 7.67 4.08 17.95
CA LEU A 460 9.12 4.00 18.21
C LEU A 460 9.48 3.73 19.67
N ASP A 461 8.74 4.32 20.59
CA ASP A 461 8.96 4.21 22.03
C ASP A 461 8.08 3.13 22.66
N GLY A 462 7.20 2.51 21.88
CA GLY A 462 6.32 1.43 22.29
C GLY A 462 7.08 0.13 22.57
N GLU A 463 6.56 -0.64 23.51
CA GLU A 463 7.06 -1.98 23.79
C GLU A 463 6.55 -2.98 22.76
N LEU A 464 7.44 -3.85 22.27
CA LEU A 464 7.06 -4.95 21.39
C LEU A 464 6.06 -5.87 22.09
N ALA A 465 4.95 -6.12 21.44
CA ALA A 465 3.87 -6.95 21.94
C ALA A 465 3.52 -8.07 20.94
N PRO A 466 3.02 -9.22 21.43
CA PRO A 466 2.51 -10.27 20.56
C PRO A 466 1.46 -9.74 19.58
N GLY A 467 1.58 -10.10 18.30
CA GLY A 467 0.75 -9.62 17.21
C GLY A 467 1.39 -8.47 16.40
N MET A 468 2.45 -7.83 16.86
CA MET A 468 3.19 -6.87 16.06
C MET A 468 3.93 -7.56 14.92
N VAL A 469 3.87 -6.96 13.71
CA VAL A 469 4.67 -7.37 12.56
C VAL A 469 5.49 -6.17 12.09
N PHE A 470 6.79 -6.40 11.85
CA PHE A 470 7.74 -5.35 11.52
C PHE A 470 8.94 -5.93 10.77
N THR A 471 9.69 -5.07 10.08
CA THR A 471 10.92 -5.45 9.36
C THR A 471 12.15 -5.42 10.28
N ILE A 472 13.18 -6.20 9.91
CA ILE A 472 14.56 -6.02 10.38
C ILE A 472 15.45 -5.98 9.14
N GLU A 473 16.00 -4.79 8.82
CA GLU A 473 16.59 -4.47 7.52
C GLU A 473 17.91 -3.67 7.61
N PRO A 474 18.91 -4.05 8.41
CA PRO A 474 20.17 -3.33 8.42
C PRO A 474 20.87 -3.40 7.06
N GLY A 475 21.68 -2.37 6.75
CA GLY A 475 22.46 -2.33 5.53
C GLY A 475 23.77 -1.56 5.67
N LEU A 476 24.65 -1.70 4.70
CA LEU A 476 25.86 -0.89 4.50
C LEU A 476 25.97 -0.49 3.03
N TYR A 477 26.23 0.80 2.80
CA TYR A 477 26.18 1.39 1.46
C TYR A 477 27.43 2.23 1.21
N PHE A 478 28.39 1.65 0.51
CA PHE A 478 29.68 2.23 0.20
C PHE A 478 29.71 2.79 -1.23
N LYS A 479 29.36 4.05 -1.39
CA LYS A 479 29.31 4.70 -2.71
C LYS A 479 30.67 4.66 -3.40
N ALA A 480 30.69 4.47 -4.71
CA ALA A 480 31.92 4.43 -5.51
C ALA A 480 32.73 5.72 -5.43
N GLU A 481 32.06 6.85 -5.23
CA GLU A 481 32.64 8.20 -5.13
C GLU A 481 33.10 8.56 -3.72
N ASP A 482 32.86 7.69 -2.71
CA ASP A 482 33.25 7.97 -1.34
C ASP A 482 34.73 7.73 -1.09
N LEU A 483 35.51 8.82 -1.01
CA LEU A 483 36.95 8.77 -0.78
C LEU A 483 37.33 8.57 0.71
N ALA A 484 36.36 8.56 1.62
CA ALA A 484 36.59 8.30 3.04
C ALA A 484 36.77 6.80 3.35
N ILE A 485 36.52 5.94 2.38
CA ILE A 485 36.62 4.48 2.53
C ILE A 485 37.70 3.90 1.61
N PRO A 486 38.32 2.75 1.98
CA PRO A 486 39.24 2.03 1.12
C PRO A 486 38.61 1.68 -0.23
N GLU A 487 39.41 1.64 -1.29
CA GLU A 487 38.93 1.41 -2.66
C GLU A 487 38.19 0.07 -2.80
N GLU A 488 38.63 -0.96 -2.08
CA GLU A 488 38.04 -2.31 -2.14
C GLU A 488 36.57 -2.39 -1.70
N TYR A 489 36.08 -1.42 -0.90
CA TYR A 489 34.69 -1.37 -0.46
C TYR A 489 33.79 -0.54 -1.40
N ARG A 490 34.38 0.30 -2.27
CA ARG A 490 33.61 1.25 -3.09
C ARG A 490 32.69 0.55 -4.09
N GLY A 491 31.45 1.01 -4.16
CA GLY A 491 30.42 0.46 -5.02
C GLY A 491 29.73 -0.79 -4.45
N ILE A 492 29.99 -1.14 -3.17
CA ILE A 492 29.31 -2.24 -2.49
C ILE A 492 28.15 -1.69 -1.68
N GLY A 493 26.93 -2.17 -1.99
CA GLY A 493 25.72 -1.98 -1.19
C GLY A 493 25.15 -3.32 -0.77
N VAL A 494 24.85 -3.49 0.52
CA VAL A 494 24.24 -4.70 1.08
C VAL A 494 23.12 -4.31 2.01
N ARG A 495 21.95 -4.93 1.86
CA ARG A 495 20.83 -4.96 2.81
C ARG A 495 20.35 -6.39 2.94
N ILE A 496 19.99 -6.80 4.13
CA ILE A 496 19.32 -8.06 4.44
C ILE A 496 18.10 -7.72 5.28
N GLU A 497 16.95 -8.09 4.81
CA GLU A 497 15.67 -7.74 5.40
C GLU A 497 14.75 -8.93 5.53
N ASP A 498 14.11 -9.02 6.67
CA ASP A 498 13.15 -10.05 6.99
C ASP A 498 11.90 -9.45 7.66
N ASP A 499 10.75 -10.03 7.38
CA ASP A 499 9.47 -9.77 8.05
C ASP A 499 9.39 -10.58 9.34
N ILE A 500 9.16 -9.90 10.46
CA ILE A 500 9.18 -10.49 11.79
C ILE A 500 7.80 -10.36 12.45
N LEU A 501 7.22 -11.50 12.83
CA LEU A 501 6.04 -11.56 13.69
C LEU A 501 6.47 -11.72 15.15
N MET A 502 6.08 -10.81 16.01
CA MET A 502 6.23 -10.95 17.44
C MET A 502 5.16 -11.90 18.00
N THR A 503 5.59 -12.95 18.69
CA THR A 503 4.71 -13.87 19.42
C THR A 503 4.94 -13.78 20.92
N ALA A 504 4.10 -14.44 21.71
CA ALA A 504 4.30 -14.51 23.17
C ALA A 504 5.63 -15.18 23.56
N ASP A 505 6.14 -16.10 22.70
CA ASP A 505 7.39 -16.84 22.92
C ASP A 505 8.62 -16.11 22.34
N GLY A 506 8.42 -15.01 21.63
CA GLY A 506 9.47 -14.20 20.97
C GLY A 506 9.23 -13.99 19.47
N PRO A 507 10.23 -13.44 18.76
CA PRO A 507 10.12 -13.14 17.33
C PRO A 507 10.15 -14.40 16.47
N VAL A 508 9.34 -14.39 15.43
CA VAL A 508 9.30 -15.43 14.38
C VAL A 508 9.62 -14.76 13.05
N ASN A 509 10.67 -15.22 12.38
CA ASN A 509 11.01 -14.78 11.04
C ASN A 509 10.06 -15.41 10.01
N LEU A 510 9.21 -14.61 9.38
CA LEU A 510 8.27 -15.06 8.35
C LEU A 510 9.00 -15.37 7.04
N SER A 511 10.12 -14.71 6.78
CA SER A 511 10.94 -14.84 5.55
C SER A 511 11.98 -15.97 5.64
N ALA A 512 11.92 -16.83 6.67
CA ALA A 512 12.93 -17.87 6.93
C ALA A 512 13.12 -18.91 5.79
N ALA A 513 12.18 -18.97 4.85
CA ALA A 513 12.31 -19.81 3.65
C ALA A 513 13.41 -19.30 2.69
N LEU A 514 13.75 -18.01 2.73
CA LEU A 514 14.82 -17.41 1.93
C LEU A 514 16.16 -17.51 2.66
N PRO A 515 17.24 -17.93 1.97
CA PRO A 515 18.56 -18.07 2.60
C PRO A 515 19.09 -16.70 3.06
N ARG A 516 19.85 -16.72 4.15
CA ARG A 516 20.46 -15.52 4.75
C ARG A 516 21.97 -15.62 4.88
N THR A 517 22.53 -16.79 5.17
CA THR A 517 24.00 -16.91 5.25
C THR A 517 24.64 -16.89 3.86
N PRO A 518 25.86 -16.36 3.69
CA PRO A 518 26.52 -16.36 2.39
C PRO A 518 26.57 -17.73 1.73
N ASP A 519 26.87 -18.80 2.49
CA ASP A 519 26.99 -20.16 1.97
C ASP A 519 25.64 -20.73 1.53
N ASP A 520 24.57 -20.43 2.28
CA ASP A 520 23.21 -20.85 1.90
C ASP A 520 22.72 -20.10 0.66
N VAL A 521 23.01 -18.78 0.53
CA VAL A 521 22.70 -17.98 -0.65
C VAL A 521 23.40 -18.57 -1.88
N GLU A 522 24.71 -18.81 -1.83
CA GLU A 522 25.47 -19.41 -2.93
C GLU A 522 24.92 -20.80 -3.32
N SER A 523 24.60 -21.63 -2.32
CA SER A 523 24.04 -22.97 -2.52
C SER A 523 22.63 -22.91 -3.13
N TRP A 524 21.78 -22.00 -2.67
CA TRP A 524 20.44 -21.79 -3.18
C TRP A 524 20.46 -21.29 -4.63
N MET A 525 21.28 -20.29 -4.94
CA MET A 525 21.47 -19.80 -6.31
C MET A 525 21.94 -20.93 -7.24
N SER A 526 22.89 -21.74 -6.81
CA SER A 526 23.41 -22.87 -7.61
C SER A 526 22.35 -23.94 -7.90
N ARG A 527 21.33 -24.10 -7.04
CA ARG A 527 20.23 -25.06 -7.29
C ARG A 527 19.20 -24.54 -8.31
N LEU A 528 19.10 -23.23 -8.45
CA LEU A 528 18.10 -22.58 -9.33
C LEU A 528 18.66 -22.16 -10.69
N SER A 529 20.01 -22.16 -10.85
CA SER A 529 20.72 -21.72 -12.06
C SER A 529 20.72 -22.77 -13.17
#